data_441a351c30da0d243ee7fb49013798c5
#
_entry.id   441a351c30da0d243ee7fb49013798c5
#
_cell.length_a   1.000
_cell.length_b   1.000
_cell.length_c   1.000
_cell.angle_alpha   90.00
_cell.angle_beta   90.00
_cell.angle_gamma   90.00
#
_symmetry.space_group_name_H-M   'P 1'
#
loop_
_entity.id
_entity.type
_entity.pdbx_description
1 polymer ?
#
loop_
_entity_poly.entity_id
_entity_poly.type
_entity_poly.pdbx_seq_one_letter_code
_entity_poly.pdbx_strand_id
1 'polypeptide(L)' 'MYIKFKGEIFMQNVTLNVQGMSCGHCVNAVEKSVGALAGVEQVTVNLADGLVDVAFDDAQVSLAQIKETIDDQGYEVE' A
#
# COMPACT_ATOMS: atom_id res chain seq x y z
N MET A 1 -9.15 -29.18 7.95
CA MET A 1 -9.02 -28.76 7.89
C MET A 1 -8.82 -27.93 7.54
N TYR A 2 -8.76 -27.67 7.50
CA TYR A 2 -8.69 -26.96 7.39
C TYR A 2 -8.44 -26.08 6.96
N ILE A 3 -8.67 -26.00 6.77
CA ILE A 3 -8.44 -25.19 6.47
C ILE A 3 -8.25 -24.18 6.77
N LYS A 4 -8.13 -24.03 7.26
CA LYS A 4 -7.85 -23.13 7.76
C LYS A 4 -6.89 -22.32 7.44
N PHE A 5 -6.37 -22.70 6.80
CA PHE A 5 -5.42 -22.08 6.39
C PHE A 5 -5.73 -20.86 5.94
N LYS A 6 -6.80 -20.63 5.45
CA LYS A 6 -7.14 -19.41 5.02
C LYS A 6 -7.10 -18.49 6.05
N GLY A 7 -7.40 -18.82 7.19
CA GLY A 7 -7.29 -17.97 8.30
C GLY A 7 -5.86 -17.64 8.61
N GLU A 8 -4.99 -18.27 7.86
CA GLU A 8 -3.60 -18.05 8.06
C GLU A 8 -3.03 -16.98 7.20
N ILE A 9 -3.83 -16.27 6.49
CA ILE A 9 -3.36 -15.12 5.74
C ILE A 9 -2.95 -14.04 6.73
N PHE A 10 -1.70 -13.64 6.66
CA PHE A 10 -1.20 -12.63 7.57
C PHE A 10 -1.28 -11.27 6.92
N MET A 11 -2.43 -10.65 7.04
CA MET A 11 -2.63 -9.32 6.51
C MET A 11 -1.96 -8.31 7.42
N GLN A 12 -1.12 -7.50 6.83
CA GLN A 12 -0.47 -6.41 7.52
C GLN A 12 -1.15 -5.12 7.16
N ASN A 13 -1.35 -4.27 8.15
CA ASN A 13 -1.88 -2.94 7.91
C ASN A 13 -0.78 -1.95 8.27
N VAL A 14 -0.39 -1.14 7.33
CA VAL A 14 0.68 -0.19 7.55
C VAL A 14 0.25 1.17 7.08
N THR A 15 0.65 2.21 7.82
CA THR A 15 0.39 3.59 7.46
C THR A 15 1.71 4.22 7.08
N LEU A 16 1.79 4.73 5.87
CA LEU A 16 3.01 5.33 5.37
C LEU A 16 2.84 6.84 5.23
N ASN A 17 3.87 7.58 5.60
CA ASN A 17 3.90 9.01 5.34
C ASN A 17 4.46 9.21 3.94
N VAL A 18 3.68 9.82 3.06
CA VAL A 18 4.10 10.03 1.69
C VAL A 18 4.10 11.51 1.40
N GLN A 19 5.25 12.00 0.99
CA GLN A 19 5.44 13.41 0.68
C GLN A 19 5.22 13.64 -0.81
N GLY A 20 4.72 14.80 -1.15
CA GLY A 20 4.58 15.16 -2.56
C GLY A 20 3.20 14.92 -3.14
N MET A 21 2.30 14.31 -2.42
CA MET A 21 0.93 14.14 -2.88
C MET A 21 0.18 15.45 -2.65
N SER A 22 -0.14 16.13 -3.72
CA SER A 22 -0.78 17.44 -3.58
C SER A 22 -2.09 17.57 -4.34
N CYS A 23 -2.52 16.52 -5.03
CA CYS A 23 -3.76 16.59 -5.79
C CYS A 23 -4.35 15.21 -5.97
N GLY A 24 -5.58 15.18 -6.49
CA GLY A 24 -6.29 13.92 -6.68
C GLY A 24 -5.62 12.98 -7.65
N HIS A 25 -4.87 13.51 -8.62
CA HIS A 25 -4.15 12.67 -9.56
C HIS A 25 -3.06 11.88 -8.86
N CYS A 26 -2.43 12.50 -7.87
CA CYS A 26 -1.40 11.83 -7.09
C CYS A 26 -2.00 10.67 -6.32
N VAL A 27 -3.17 10.90 -5.74
CA VAL A 27 -3.87 9.87 -4.99
C VAL A 27 -4.17 8.68 -5.89
N ASN A 28 -4.71 8.96 -7.07
CA ASN A 28 -5.05 7.89 -8.02
C ASN A 28 -3.81 7.13 -8.46
N ALA A 29 -2.72 7.81 -8.70
CA ALA A 29 -1.49 7.17 -9.13
C ALA A 29 -0.98 6.20 -8.07
N VAL A 30 -0.99 6.63 -6.82
CA VAL A 30 -0.54 5.80 -5.72
C VAL A 30 -1.47 4.59 -5.56
N GLU A 31 -2.77 4.84 -5.55
CA GLU A 31 -3.74 3.76 -5.39
C GLU A 31 -3.62 2.71 -6.49
N LYS A 32 -3.46 3.15 -7.72
CA LYS A 32 -3.35 2.23 -8.83
C LYS A 32 -2.05 1.45 -8.80
N SER A 33 -0.96 2.13 -8.53
CA SER A 33 0.35 1.51 -8.53
C SER A 33 0.49 0.48 -7.40
N VAL A 34 0.10 0.87 -6.21
CA VAL A 34 0.22 -0.03 -5.06
C VAL A 34 -0.84 -1.11 -5.14
N GLY A 35 -2.05 -0.76 -5.53
CA GLY A 35 -3.13 -1.74 -5.65
C GLY A 35 -2.90 -2.80 -6.71
N ALA A 36 -2.02 -2.53 -7.66
CA ALA A 36 -1.70 -3.49 -8.70
C ALA A 36 -0.72 -4.57 -8.24
N LEU A 37 -0.11 -4.37 -7.08
CA LEU A 37 0.84 -5.36 -6.56
C LEU A 37 0.11 -6.59 -6.06
N ALA A 38 0.65 -7.76 -6.37
CA ALA A 38 0.07 -9.00 -5.88
C ALA A 38 0.16 -9.00 -4.36
N GLY A 39 -0.92 -9.37 -3.70
CA GLY A 39 -0.95 -9.41 -2.25
C GLY A 39 -1.49 -8.18 -1.57
N VAL A 40 -1.68 -7.09 -2.32
CA VAL A 40 -2.28 -5.88 -1.75
C VAL A 40 -3.79 -6.01 -1.84
N GLU A 41 -4.44 -5.91 -0.67
CA GLU A 41 -5.89 -6.02 -0.59
C GLU A 41 -6.57 -4.67 -0.71
N GLN A 42 -5.99 -3.67 -0.09
CA GLN A 42 -6.64 -2.38 -0.02
C GLN A 42 -5.62 -1.27 0.15
N VAL A 43 -5.86 -0.17 -0.50
CA VAL A 43 -5.04 1.03 -0.37
C VAL A 43 -5.99 2.19 -0.10
N THR A 44 -5.74 2.90 0.98
CA THR A 44 -6.54 4.08 1.33
C THR A 44 -5.59 5.26 1.48
N VAL A 45 -5.84 6.30 0.73
CA VAL A 45 -4.99 7.48 0.75
C VAL A 45 -5.71 8.62 1.44
N ASN A 46 -5.06 9.22 2.42
CA ASN A 46 -5.56 10.42 3.09
C ASN A 46 -4.69 11.58 2.64
N LEU A 47 -5.17 12.31 1.66
CA LEU A 47 -4.40 13.38 1.07
C LEU A 47 -4.14 14.51 2.05
N ALA A 48 -5.12 14.81 2.89
CA ALA A 48 -4.98 15.91 3.83
C ALA A 48 -3.84 15.69 4.81
N ASP A 49 -3.62 14.45 5.19
CA ASP A 49 -2.58 14.13 6.16
C ASP A 49 -1.31 13.59 5.50
N GLY A 50 -1.37 13.33 4.21
CA GLY A 50 -0.23 12.75 3.50
C GLY A 50 0.03 11.31 3.90
N LEU A 51 -1.02 10.58 4.25
CA LEU A 51 -0.88 9.21 4.72
C LEU A 51 -1.46 8.22 3.74
N VAL A 52 -0.81 7.09 3.62
CA VAL A 52 -1.31 5.99 2.80
C VAL A 52 -1.40 4.75 3.66
N ASP A 53 -2.60 4.22 3.80
CA ASP A 53 -2.84 2.99 4.54
C ASP A 53 -2.92 1.85 3.55
N VAL A 54 -2.13 0.83 3.77
CA VAL A 54 -2.09 -0.32 2.89
C VAL A 54 -2.34 -1.58 3.69
N ALA A 55 -3.28 -2.39 3.23
CA ALA A 55 -3.53 -3.70 3.78
C ALA A 55 -2.99 -4.71 2.77
N PHE A 56 -2.05 -5.52 3.16
CA PHE A 56 -1.39 -6.42 2.23
C PHE A 56 -1.01 -7.74 2.90
N ASP A 57 -0.81 -8.74 2.06
CA ASP A 57 -0.38 -10.05 2.49
C ASP A 57 1.15 -10.10 2.46
N ASP A 58 1.74 -10.12 3.63
CA ASP A 58 3.19 -10.06 3.79
C ASP A 58 3.89 -11.25 3.14
N ALA A 59 3.18 -12.33 2.90
CA ALA A 59 3.74 -13.48 2.23
C ALA A 59 3.88 -13.28 0.72
N GLN A 60 3.13 -12.35 0.15
CA GLN A 60 3.14 -12.12 -1.28
C GLN A 60 3.88 -10.85 -1.68
N VAL A 61 3.84 -9.83 -0.85
CA VAL A 61 4.46 -8.57 -1.16
C VAL A 61 5.07 -8.01 0.14
N SER A 62 6.20 -7.36 0.01
CA SER A 62 6.86 -6.81 1.19
C SER A 62 6.59 -5.32 1.30
N LEU A 63 6.76 -4.80 2.51
CA LEU A 63 6.63 -3.37 2.74
C LEU A 63 7.65 -2.60 1.88
N ALA A 64 8.84 -3.15 1.72
CA ALA A 64 9.86 -2.52 0.91
C ALA A 64 9.41 -2.37 -0.54
N GLN A 65 8.72 -3.37 -1.06
CA GLN A 65 8.19 -3.31 -2.41
C GLN A 65 7.12 -2.24 -2.55
N ILE A 66 6.27 -2.11 -1.55
CA ILE A 66 5.23 -1.09 -1.55
C ILE A 66 5.86 0.29 -1.54
N LYS A 67 6.86 0.50 -0.69
CA LYS A 67 7.55 1.78 -0.61
C LYS A 67 8.24 2.11 -1.92
N GLU A 68 8.88 1.13 -2.52
CA GLU A 68 9.58 1.31 -3.77
C GLU A 68 8.60 1.69 -4.88
N THR A 69 7.43 1.06 -4.89
CA THR A 69 6.42 1.36 -5.88
C THR A 69 5.95 2.81 -5.77
N ILE A 70 5.75 3.28 -4.54
CA ILE A 70 5.35 4.67 -4.33
C ILE A 70 6.47 5.60 -4.72
N ASP A 71 7.70 5.26 -4.38
CA ASP A 71 8.86 6.07 -4.72
C ASP A 71 9.01 6.20 -6.22
N ASP A 72 8.72 5.13 -6.95
CA ASP A 72 8.80 5.13 -8.41
C ASP A 72 7.81 6.09 -9.04
N GLN A 73 6.76 6.45 -8.33
CA GLN A 73 5.79 7.42 -8.81
C GLN A 73 6.26 8.85 -8.59
N GLY A 74 7.40 9.01 -7.96
CA GLY A 74 7.95 10.35 -7.73
C GLY A 74 7.63 10.93 -6.37
N TYR A 75 7.14 10.12 -5.44
CA TYR A 75 6.80 10.60 -4.11
C TYR A 75 7.77 10.03 -3.10
N GLU A 76 8.00 10.78 -2.04
CA GLU A 76 8.88 10.32 -0.97
C GLU A 76 8.09 9.60 0.09
N VAL A 77 8.55 8.45 0.50
CA VAL A 77 7.91 7.65 1.55
C VAL A 77 8.83 7.66 2.75
N GLU A 78 8.26 7.97 3.90
CA GLU A 78 9.01 7.95 5.14
C GLU A 78 8.71 6.75 5.98
#